data_7e05b93cff4c3515097581a5366fff3a
#
_entry.id   7e05b93cff4c3515097581a5366fff3a
#
_cell.length_a   1.000
_cell.length_b   1.000
_cell.length_c   1.000
_cell.angle_alpha   90.00
_cell.angle_beta   90.00
_cell.angle_gamma   90.00
#
_symmetry.space_group_name_H-M   'P 1'
#
loop_
_entity.id
_entity.type
_entity.pdbx_description
1 polymer ?
#
loop_
_entity_poly.entity_id
_entity_poly.type
_entity_poly.pdbx_seq_one_letter_code
_entity_poly.pdbx_strand_id
1 'polypeptide(L)'
;MRYLLSAILIGTLAGGCTRGGDARAGAAAETPTLDVTSWTDKSELFMEYPPLVAGETIRFAVHLTKLEDFSALNAGRPSIEMTPESGGPPVTLAGSDPLRPGAFRVEGKIPPAGRYRWVLLVDAPGLSDRHDLGVTTVFGDKATAIADAEKRPEKDAAAIAYLKEQQWTNPFQTSQVREGQVRSALRVQAAIEPLTGGEAIVAAPADGRYASPTLPSVGDRVMVGQVLGQLEPRLAEGGEDRASLAANVTEAQAALDGAKADQARAERLLQERAVPARRVEDARRATSISEARLTAAQARLAQRDEVLRSGGSVASGNAFVLRAPIAGRVAEVYAALGASFDEGAPLFRIVRTDRVELQAQIPPSEAPLSDRISALALEVPGRPEPIDLKPDHVHDAGVIDPKTRALPVQIEVDNHGGQLLVGQTGTAIIYTGRTQRMPVVPRDAVLMEAGRPYVFVQIGGEAFSRRYVEVASRDGDLIGIRSGVMPGDRVVTRGAYEVQLASAAKGLPAEGHVH
;
A
#
# COMPACT_ATOMS: atom_id res chain seq x y z
N MET A 1 -4.31 -21.86 -52.98
CA MET A 1 -3.97 -21.14 -54.24
C MET A 1 -2.51 -20.77 -54.08
N ARG A 2 -1.64 -21.57 -54.59
CA ARG A 2 -0.92 -21.47 -55.89
C ARG A 2 0.22 -20.42 -55.80
N TYR A 3 1.43 -20.97 -55.64
CA TYR A 3 2.65 -20.96 -56.49
C TYR A 3 3.38 -19.62 -56.54
N LEU A 4 4.72 -19.53 -56.40
CA LEU A 4 5.74 -20.03 -57.27
C LEU A 4 7.15 -20.06 -56.60
N LEU A 5 7.81 -21.19 -56.80
CA LEU A 5 9.25 -21.37 -56.71
C LEU A 5 9.98 -20.54 -57.79
N SER A 6 11.21 -20.08 -57.50
CA SER A 6 12.25 -19.98 -58.56
C SER A 6 13.63 -20.26 -57.95
N ALA A 7 14.13 -21.40 -58.33
CA ALA A 7 15.54 -21.80 -58.18
C ALA A 7 16.30 -21.25 -59.39
N ILE A 8 17.51 -20.73 -59.19
CA ILE A 8 18.54 -20.62 -60.26
C ILE A 8 19.85 -21.21 -59.74
N LEU A 9 20.36 -22.06 -60.58
CA LEU A 9 21.49 -22.96 -60.42
C LEU A 9 22.70 -22.41 -61.22
N ILE A 10 23.91 -22.79 -60.78
CA ILE A 10 25.13 -23.01 -61.57
C ILE A 10 26.14 -21.86 -61.73
N GLY A 11 27.36 -22.21 -61.35
CA GLY A 11 28.60 -21.61 -61.85
C GLY A 11 29.83 -22.00 -61.08
N THR A 12 30.24 -23.30 -61.20
CA THR A 12 31.60 -23.74 -60.82
C THR A 12 32.63 -23.26 -61.84
N LEU A 13 33.71 -22.61 -61.37
CA LEU A 13 34.98 -22.54 -62.13
C LEU A 13 36.13 -22.72 -61.15
N ALA A 14 36.81 -23.84 -61.33
CA ALA A 14 38.05 -24.18 -60.71
C ALA A 14 39.19 -23.40 -61.40
N GLY A 15 40.11 -22.84 -60.63
CA GLY A 15 41.36 -22.26 -61.15
C GLY A 15 42.38 -22.19 -60.02
N GLY A 16 43.41 -22.97 -60.16
CA GLY A 16 44.36 -23.42 -59.17
C GLY A 16 45.46 -22.46 -58.75
N CYS A 17 46.08 -22.88 -57.69
CA CYS A 17 47.48 -22.73 -57.25
C CYS A 17 48.09 -21.33 -57.20
N THR A 18 48.34 -20.87 -55.95
CA THR A 18 49.79 -20.69 -55.57
C THR A 18 49.89 -20.62 -54.05
N ARG A 19 50.82 -21.39 -53.51
CA ARG A 19 51.29 -21.32 -52.13
C ARG A 19 51.94 -19.96 -51.90
N GLY A 20 51.34 -19.17 -51.06
CA GLY A 20 51.90 -18.06 -50.31
C GLY A 20 51.67 -18.34 -48.83
N GLY A 21 52.70 -18.75 -48.12
CA GLY A 21 52.66 -18.88 -46.68
C GLY A 21 52.63 -17.49 -46.07
N ASP A 22 51.44 -16.97 -45.78
CA ASP A 22 51.32 -15.89 -44.86
C ASP A 22 51.31 -16.49 -43.44
N ALA A 23 52.51 -16.34 -42.82
CA ALA A 23 52.58 -16.42 -41.36
C ALA A 23 51.53 -15.50 -40.79
N ARG A 24 50.47 -16.08 -40.22
CA ARG A 24 49.65 -15.36 -39.27
C ARG A 24 50.59 -14.83 -38.21
N ALA A 25 50.93 -13.53 -38.28
CA ALA A 25 51.50 -12.83 -37.16
C ALA A 25 50.53 -13.13 -35.99
N GLY A 26 51.04 -13.88 -35.02
CA GLY A 26 50.28 -14.18 -33.82
C GLY A 26 49.77 -12.87 -33.28
N ALA A 27 48.45 -12.73 -33.17
CA ALA A 27 47.87 -11.67 -32.39
C ALA A 27 48.57 -11.70 -31.05
N ALA A 28 49.34 -10.67 -30.73
CA ALA A 28 49.96 -10.53 -29.42
C ALA A 28 48.82 -10.69 -28.41
N ALA A 29 48.90 -11.74 -27.58
CA ALA A 29 47.88 -11.98 -26.57
C ALA A 29 47.74 -10.69 -25.77
N GLU A 30 46.56 -10.09 -25.81
CA GLU A 30 46.26 -8.85 -25.07
C GLU A 30 46.55 -9.12 -23.60
N THR A 31 47.36 -8.25 -23.00
CA THR A 31 47.67 -8.38 -21.56
C THR A 31 46.38 -8.19 -20.76
N PRO A 32 45.96 -9.17 -19.96
CA PRO A 32 44.72 -9.05 -19.21
C PRO A 32 44.74 -7.82 -18.28
N THR A 33 43.65 -7.12 -18.20
CA THR A 33 43.47 -6.00 -17.27
C THR A 33 42.80 -6.53 -16.00
N LEU A 34 43.41 -6.25 -14.86
CA LEU A 34 42.89 -6.55 -13.55
C LEU A 34 42.19 -5.32 -12.98
N ASP A 35 41.20 -5.51 -12.14
CA ASP A 35 40.53 -4.44 -11.43
C ASP A 35 40.40 -4.71 -9.93
N VAL A 36 40.29 -3.65 -9.16
CA VAL A 36 39.99 -3.68 -7.75
C VAL A 36 39.06 -2.55 -7.41
N THR A 37 38.06 -2.85 -6.56
CA THR A 37 37.13 -1.87 -6.02
C THR A 37 37.22 -1.90 -4.51
N SER A 38 37.30 -0.73 -3.88
CA SER A 38 37.33 -0.57 -2.43
C SER A 38 36.46 0.61 -1.99
N TRP A 39 35.74 0.43 -0.89
CA TRP A 39 34.92 1.47 -0.29
C TRP A 39 35.39 1.74 1.13
N THR A 40 35.45 3.00 1.46
CA THR A 40 35.55 3.50 2.84
C THR A 40 34.24 4.17 3.22
N ASP A 41 34.21 4.87 4.35
CA ASP A 41 33.10 5.74 4.71
C ASP A 41 33.09 7.06 3.92
N LYS A 42 34.20 7.41 3.24
CA LYS A 42 34.40 8.71 2.59
C LYS A 42 34.42 8.61 1.06
N SER A 43 35.07 7.60 0.52
CA SER A 43 35.25 7.47 -0.91
C SER A 43 35.15 6.04 -1.43
N GLU A 44 34.86 5.94 -2.73
CA GLU A 44 34.96 4.71 -3.51
C GLU A 44 36.14 4.82 -4.45
N LEU A 45 36.99 3.80 -4.40
CA LEU A 45 38.07 3.56 -5.34
C LEU A 45 37.67 2.48 -6.33
N PHE A 46 37.80 2.76 -7.60
CA PHE A 46 37.87 1.77 -8.65
C PHE A 46 39.19 1.93 -9.41
N MET A 47 39.97 0.87 -9.54
CA MET A 47 41.30 0.92 -10.15
C MET A 47 41.53 -0.25 -11.08
N GLU A 48 42.00 0.06 -12.29
CA GLU A 48 42.40 -0.92 -13.30
C GLU A 48 43.90 -0.88 -13.51
N TYR A 49 44.49 -2.05 -13.68
CA TYR A 49 45.92 -2.20 -13.83
C TYR A 49 46.29 -3.53 -14.53
N PRO A 50 47.42 -3.60 -15.24
CA PRO A 50 47.92 -4.85 -15.78
C PRO A 50 48.57 -5.70 -14.66
N PRO A 51 48.79 -7.03 -14.86
CA PRO A 51 49.51 -7.88 -13.92
C PRO A 51 50.86 -7.28 -13.50
N LEU A 52 51.18 -7.36 -12.19
CA LEU A 52 52.34 -6.70 -11.61
C LEU A 52 53.61 -7.52 -11.86
N VAL A 53 54.55 -6.96 -12.65
CA VAL A 53 55.84 -7.58 -12.97
C VAL A 53 57.00 -6.76 -12.42
N ALA A 54 57.91 -7.41 -11.72
CA ALA A 54 59.07 -6.77 -11.08
C ALA A 54 59.90 -5.94 -12.06
N GLY A 55 60.20 -4.70 -11.68
CA GLY A 55 61.02 -3.79 -12.45
C GLY A 55 60.35 -3.14 -13.66
N GLU A 56 59.16 -3.55 -14.04
CA GLU A 56 58.36 -2.86 -15.08
C GLU A 56 57.77 -1.56 -14.56
N THR A 57 57.59 -0.57 -15.43
CA THR A 57 56.82 0.65 -15.14
C THR A 57 55.38 0.41 -15.53
N ILE A 58 54.50 0.48 -14.56
CA ILE A 58 53.08 0.19 -14.71
C ILE A 58 52.28 1.46 -14.51
N ARG A 59 51.17 1.57 -15.27
CA ARG A 59 50.17 2.61 -15.14
C ARG A 59 48.91 2.03 -14.53
N PHE A 60 48.42 2.67 -13.46
CA PHE A 60 47.18 2.37 -12.81
C PHE A 60 46.15 3.45 -13.21
N ALA A 61 45.05 3.04 -13.78
CA ALA A 61 43.89 3.90 -14.00
C ALA A 61 43.05 3.91 -12.72
N VAL A 62 43.00 5.07 -12.04
CA VAL A 62 42.39 5.21 -10.72
C VAL A 62 41.17 6.11 -10.83
N HIS A 63 40.02 5.60 -10.46
CA HIS A 63 38.76 6.35 -10.40
C HIS A 63 38.32 6.54 -8.95
N LEU A 64 38.08 7.80 -8.53
CA LEU A 64 37.72 8.15 -7.17
C LEU A 64 36.39 8.91 -7.14
N THR A 65 35.45 8.38 -6.38
CA THR A 65 34.13 8.95 -6.15
C THR A 65 33.99 9.33 -4.68
N LYS A 66 33.55 10.55 -4.37
CA LYS A 66 33.19 10.95 -3.00
C LYS A 66 31.85 10.30 -2.63
N LEU A 67 31.74 9.65 -1.50
CA LEU A 67 30.50 9.00 -1.06
C LEU A 67 29.51 9.95 -0.38
N GLU A 68 29.92 11.18 -0.06
CA GLU A 68 29.05 12.20 0.49
C GLU A 68 27.95 12.63 -0.51
N ASP A 69 28.35 12.85 -1.77
CA ASP A 69 27.48 13.36 -2.83
C ASP A 69 27.53 12.52 -4.12
N PHE A 70 28.31 11.45 -4.13
CA PHE A 70 28.58 10.58 -5.28
C PHE A 70 29.21 11.30 -6.49
N SER A 71 29.83 12.45 -6.27
CA SER A 71 30.54 13.18 -7.29
C SER A 71 31.96 12.67 -7.50
N ALA A 72 32.50 12.91 -8.69
CA ALA A 72 33.89 12.67 -9.02
C ALA A 72 34.83 13.50 -8.15
N LEU A 73 35.94 12.95 -7.69
CA LEU A 73 36.99 13.71 -7.01
C LEU A 73 37.76 14.57 -8.02
N ASN A 74 37.78 15.89 -7.83
CA ASN A 74 38.28 16.84 -8.83
C ASN A 74 39.69 17.36 -8.56
N ALA A 75 40.29 16.98 -7.43
CA ALA A 75 41.61 17.47 -7.00
C ALA A 75 42.33 16.40 -6.17
N GLY A 76 43.62 16.59 -5.94
CA GLY A 76 44.45 15.70 -5.16
C GLY A 76 45.41 14.86 -6.00
N ARG A 77 46.30 14.15 -5.30
CA ARG A 77 47.31 13.26 -5.93
C ARG A 77 47.29 11.93 -5.18
N PRO A 78 46.57 10.93 -5.68
CA PRO A 78 46.58 9.62 -5.03
C PRO A 78 47.97 9.00 -5.14
N SER A 79 48.36 8.17 -4.17
CA SER A 79 49.59 7.41 -4.19
C SER A 79 49.34 5.96 -3.77
N ILE A 80 50.10 5.02 -4.30
CA ILE A 80 50.05 3.61 -3.91
C ILE A 80 51.30 3.29 -3.10
N GLU A 81 51.09 2.85 -1.86
CA GLU A 81 52.14 2.30 -1.02
C GLU A 81 52.15 0.78 -1.07
N MET A 82 53.30 0.18 -1.36
CA MET A 82 53.51 -1.27 -1.40
C MET A 82 54.52 -1.65 -0.31
N THR A 83 54.09 -2.29 0.75
CA THR A 83 54.91 -2.74 1.88
C THR A 83 55.19 -4.24 1.74
N PRO A 84 56.45 -4.69 1.64
CA PRO A 84 56.77 -6.11 1.53
C PRO A 84 56.33 -6.89 2.78
N GLU A 85 55.65 -8.04 2.60
CA GLU A 85 55.31 -8.93 3.73
C GLU A 85 56.57 -9.53 4.41
N SER A 86 57.69 -9.61 3.70
CA SER A 86 58.96 -10.04 4.25
C SER A 86 59.64 -9.02 5.15
N GLY A 87 59.05 -7.83 5.32
CA GLY A 87 59.62 -6.72 6.04
C GLY A 87 60.47 -5.82 5.16
N GLY A 88 60.59 -4.56 5.55
CA GLY A 88 61.34 -3.53 4.84
C GLY A 88 60.55 -2.24 4.64
N PRO A 89 61.14 -1.19 4.09
CA PRO A 89 60.47 0.08 3.86
C PRO A 89 59.44 -0.07 2.71
N PRO A 90 58.30 0.66 2.78
CA PRO A 90 57.34 0.69 1.71
C PRO A 90 57.92 1.35 0.43
N VAL A 91 57.47 0.89 -0.73
CA VAL A 91 57.71 1.55 -2.01
C VAL A 91 56.48 2.38 -2.34
N THR A 92 56.64 3.68 -2.60
CA THR A 92 55.55 4.57 -2.96
C THR A 92 55.55 4.86 -4.46
N LEU A 93 54.39 4.63 -5.09
CA LEU A 93 54.14 5.02 -6.47
C LEU A 93 53.31 6.30 -6.45
N ALA A 94 53.81 7.37 -7.06
CA ALA A 94 53.17 8.69 -7.00
C ALA A 94 52.15 8.85 -8.12
N GLY A 95 51.00 9.43 -7.77
CA GLY A 95 49.99 9.82 -8.74
C GLY A 95 50.17 11.24 -9.28
N SER A 96 49.49 11.52 -10.34
CA SER A 96 49.40 12.85 -10.95
C SER A 96 48.12 13.59 -10.46
N ASP A 97 48.05 14.87 -10.78
CA ASP A 97 46.77 15.59 -10.75
C ASP A 97 45.75 14.90 -11.66
N PRO A 98 44.42 15.06 -11.41
CA PRO A 98 43.40 14.37 -12.19
C PRO A 98 43.50 14.71 -13.67
N LEU A 99 43.42 13.69 -14.52
CA LEU A 99 43.40 13.83 -15.99
C LEU A 99 42.06 14.45 -16.46
N ARG A 100 41.01 14.08 -15.77
CA ARG A 100 39.64 14.57 -15.87
C ARG A 100 38.95 14.36 -14.51
N PRO A 101 37.81 15.00 -14.22
CA PRO A 101 37.11 14.78 -12.95
C PRO A 101 36.98 13.31 -12.61
N GLY A 102 37.44 12.91 -11.43
CA GLY A 102 37.39 11.53 -10.90
C GLY A 102 38.47 10.59 -11.41
N ALA A 103 39.14 10.87 -12.53
CA ALA A 103 40.11 9.98 -13.15
C ALA A 103 41.53 10.44 -12.93
N PHE A 104 42.33 9.60 -12.29
CA PHE A 104 43.72 9.84 -11.93
C PHE A 104 44.61 8.77 -12.54
N ARG A 105 45.91 9.07 -12.65
CA ARG A 105 46.92 8.13 -13.03
C ARG A 105 47.96 8.02 -11.91
N VAL A 106 48.23 6.77 -11.50
CA VAL A 106 49.41 6.46 -10.69
C VAL A 106 50.35 5.67 -11.58
N GLU A 107 51.61 6.10 -11.66
CA GLU A 107 52.59 5.46 -12.50
C GLU A 107 53.89 5.28 -11.72
N GLY A 108 54.54 4.13 -11.88
CA GLY A 108 55.81 3.90 -11.23
C GLY A 108 56.40 2.53 -11.51
N LYS A 109 57.65 2.41 -11.11
CA LYS A 109 58.40 1.17 -11.25
C LYS A 109 58.01 0.20 -10.16
N ILE A 110 57.54 -0.99 -10.54
CA ILE A 110 57.11 -2.04 -9.63
C ILE A 110 58.29 -2.61 -8.84
N PRO A 111 58.16 -2.83 -7.53
CA PRO A 111 59.20 -3.37 -6.67
C PRO A 111 59.60 -4.80 -7.07
N PRO A 112 60.68 -5.39 -6.48
CA PRO A 112 61.10 -6.77 -6.72
C PRO A 112 59.98 -7.78 -6.50
N ALA A 113 60.11 -8.96 -7.11
CA ALA A 113 59.13 -10.05 -6.99
C ALA A 113 58.93 -10.44 -5.51
N GLY A 114 57.67 -10.64 -5.13
CA GLY A 114 57.28 -10.94 -3.74
C GLY A 114 55.82 -10.61 -3.44
N ARG A 115 55.44 -10.80 -2.19
CA ARG A 115 54.10 -10.45 -1.72
C ARG A 115 54.16 -9.10 -1.00
N TYR A 116 53.20 -8.24 -1.30
CA TYR A 116 53.12 -6.88 -0.78
C TYR A 116 51.71 -6.60 -0.26
N ARG A 117 51.62 -6.03 0.96
CA ARG A 117 50.45 -5.31 1.38
C ARG A 117 50.44 -3.97 0.65
N TRP A 118 49.39 -3.67 -0.03
CA TRP A 118 49.29 -2.42 -0.76
C TRP A 118 48.08 -1.60 -0.35
N VAL A 119 48.24 -0.30 -0.39
CA VAL A 119 47.28 0.70 0.06
C VAL A 119 47.27 1.82 -0.95
N LEU A 120 46.10 2.29 -1.32
CA LEU A 120 45.96 3.56 -2.02
C LEU A 120 45.64 4.67 -0.99
N LEU A 121 46.48 5.69 -0.99
CA LEU A 121 46.29 6.90 -0.18
C LEU A 121 45.71 8.00 -1.06
N VAL A 122 44.67 8.69 -0.54
CA VAL A 122 44.04 9.84 -1.19
C VAL A 122 44.33 11.05 -0.33
N ASP A 123 44.97 12.06 -0.90
CA ASP A 123 45.19 13.35 -0.26
C ASP A 123 44.71 14.45 -1.20
N ALA A 124 43.54 15.02 -0.85
CA ALA A 124 42.87 16.02 -1.65
C ALA A 124 42.24 17.10 -0.75
N PRO A 125 41.98 18.31 -1.25
CA PRO A 125 41.28 19.32 -0.50
C PRO A 125 39.92 18.82 0.01
N GLY A 126 39.77 18.74 1.33
CA GLY A 126 38.54 18.24 1.97
C GLY A 126 38.37 16.73 2.03
N LEU A 127 39.30 15.93 1.49
CA LEU A 127 39.25 14.47 1.54
C LEU A 127 40.64 13.88 1.78
N SER A 128 40.86 13.33 2.97
CA SER A 128 41.99 12.46 3.27
C SER A 128 41.44 11.06 3.55
N ASP A 129 41.90 10.07 2.78
CA ASP A 129 41.35 8.70 2.86
C ASP A 129 42.41 7.65 2.58
N ARG A 130 42.13 6.40 2.98
CA ARG A 130 43.04 5.28 2.87
C ARG A 130 42.26 4.01 2.48
N HIS A 131 42.56 3.47 1.30
CA HIS A 131 42.00 2.21 0.83
C HIS A 131 43.00 1.08 1.05
N ASP A 132 42.75 0.19 2.00
CA ASP A 132 43.51 -1.04 2.19
C ASP A 132 43.09 -2.07 1.12
N LEU A 133 43.96 -2.38 0.18
CA LEU A 133 43.66 -3.27 -0.93
C LEU A 133 44.09 -4.72 -0.64
N GLY A 134 44.54 -4.98 0.59
CA GLY A 134 44.96 -6.29 1.02
C GLY A 134 46.37 -6.65 0.56
N VAL A 135 46.56 -7.88 0.12
CA VAL A 135 47.88 -8.39 -0.32
C VAL A 135 47.83 -8.68 -1.81
N THR A 136 48.86 -8.20 -2.53
CA THR A 136 49.06 -8.49 -3.94
C THR A 136 50.41 -9.21 -4.16
N THR A 137 50.53 -9.90 -5.27
CA THR A 137 51.76 -10.59 -5.67
C THR A 137 52.40 -9.85 -6.85
N VAL A 138 53.69 -9.55 -6.72
CA VAL A 138 54.56 -9.08 -7.80
C VAL A 138 55.32 -10.27 -8.36
N PHE A 139 55.18 -10.53 -9.62
CA PHE A 139 55.80 -11.68 -10.31
C PHE A 139 57.17 -11.31 -10.87
N GLY A 140 58.01 -12.31 -11.01
CA GLY A 140 59.35 -12.13 -11.57
C GLY A 140 59.37 -12.00 -13.10
N ASP A 141 58.35 -12.51 -13.77
CA ASP A 141 58.20 -12.51 -15.21
C ASP A 141 56.73 -12.33 -15.65
N LYS A 142 56.58 -11.87 -16.89
CA LYS A 142 55.29 -11.54 -17.46
C LYS A 142 54.39 -12.77 -17.73
N ALA A 143 54.98 -13.89 -18.11
CA ALA A 143 54.23 -15.10 -18.46
C ALA A 143 53.52 -15.68 -17.21
N THR A 144 54.26 -15.74 -16.08
CA THR A 144 53.71 -16.18 -14.79
C THR A 144 52.61 -15.22 -14.29
N ALA A 145 52.83 -13.91 -14.48
CA ALA A 145 51.86 -12.90 -14.06
C ALA A 145 50.53 -13.00 -14.84
N ILE A 146 50.62 -13.23 -16.18
CA ILE A 146 49.43 -13.44 -17.03
C ILE A 146 48.73 -14.75 -16.66
N ALA A 147 49.48 -15.86 -16.51
CA ALA A 147 48.89 -17.14 -16.12
C ALA A 147 48.18 -17.12 -14.75
N ASP A 148 48.62 -16.24 -13.83
CA ASP A 148 47.92 -16.04 -12.57
C ASP A 148 46.66 -15.20 -12.76
N ALA A 149 46.72 -14.15 -13.57
CA ALA A 149 45.57 -13.30 -13.90
C ALA A 149 44.43 -14.10 -14.56
N GLU A 150 44.76 -15.04 -15.44
CA GLU A 150 43.80 -15.93 -16.12
C GLU A 150 43.10 -16.94 -15.17
N LYS A 151 43.68 -17.23 -14.01
CA LYS A 151 43.06 -18.09 -12.99
C LYS A 151 42.01 -17.37 -12.16
N ARG A 152 41.96 -16.04 -12.23
CA ARG A 152 40.91 -15.29 -11.52
C ARG A 152 39.56 -15.60 -12.15
N PRO A 153 38.49 -15.67 -11.31
CA PRO A 153 37.19 -15.92 -11.85
C PRO A 153 36.85 -14.86 -12.89
N GLU A 154 36.35 -15.33 -14.03
CA GLU A 154 35.88 -14.46 -15.10
C GLU A 154 34.80 -13.52 -14.55
N LYS A 155 34.83 -12.24 -14.94
CA LYS A 155 33.78 -11.29 -14.55
C LYS A 155 32.44 -11.91 -14.91
N ASP A 156 31.49 -11.85 -13.99
CA ASP A 156 30.12 -12.38 -14.20
C ASP A 156 29.61 -11.89 -15.57
N ALA A 157 29.48 -12.82 -16.53
CA ALA A 157 28.98 -12.49 -17.87
C ALA A 157 27.59 -11.83 -17.87
N ALA A 158 26.83 -12.04 -16.80
CA ALA A 158 25.55 -11.40 -16.56
C ALA A 158 25.68 -10.00 -15.92
N ALA A 159 26.91 -9.60 -15.48
CA ALA A 159 27.11 -8.28 -14.88
C ALA A 159 26.78 -7.16 -15.87
N ILE A 160 26.08 -6.14 -15.43
CA ILE A 160 25.71 -4.95 -16.19
C ILE A 160 26.86 -3.96 -16.04
N ALA A 161 27.47 -3.55 -17.16
CA ALA A 161 28.48 -2.51 -17.14
C ALA A 161 27.81 -1.12 -17.10
N TYR A 162 28.24 -0.29 -16.15
CA TYR A 162 27.83 1.11 -16.04
C TYR A 162 29.03 1.92 -15.56
N LEU A 163 29.65 2.65 -16.50
CA LEU A 163 30.97 3.26 -16.35
C LEU A 163 30.98 4.38 -15.29
N LYS A 164 32.13 4.65 -14.67
CA LYS A 164 32.29 5.72 -13.68
C LYS A 164 31.91 7.08 -14.23
N GLU A 165 32.23 7.38 -15.46
CA GLU A 165 31.87 8.62 -16.13
C GLU A 165 30.34 8.78 -16.26
N GLN A 166 29.63 7.69 -16.52
CA GLN A 166 28.17 7.67 -16.56
C GLN A 166 27.59 7.86 -15.16
N GLN A 167 28.20 7.25 -14.14
CA GLN A 167 27.79 7.40 -12.74
C GLN A 167 27.94 8.85 -12.24
N TRP A 168 28.96 9.59 -12.71
CA TRP A 168 29.18 10.98 -12.31
C TRP A 168 28.38 12.00 -13.10
N THR A 169 27.98 11.68 -14.33
CA THR A 169 27.19 12.59 -15.19
C THR A 169 25.70 12.48 -14.96
N ASN A 170 25.25 11.34 -14.43
CA ASN A 170 23.85 11.11 -14.11
C ASN A 170 23.63 11.16 -12.58
N PRO A 171 22.40 11.45 -12.11
CA PRO A 171 22.06 11.33 -10.71
C PRO A 171 22.17 9.84 -10.28
N PHE A 172 23.32 9.47 -9.71
CA PHE A 172 23.61 8.09 -9.31
C PHE A 172 24.03 8.02 -7.85
N GLN A 173 23.47 7.08 -7.10
CA GLN A 173 23.81 6.83 -5.70
C GLN A 173 23.64 5.36 -5.34
N THR A 174 24.45 4.90 -4.40
CA THR A 174 24.33 3.57 -3.80
C THR A 174 24.23 3.66 -2.28
N SER A 175 23.61 2.68 -1.65
CA SER A 175 23.56 2.54 -0.21
C SER A 175 24.02 1.16 0.21
N GLN A 176 24.78 1.08 1.30
CA GLN A 176 25.19 -0.21 1.85
C GLN A 176 24.01 -0.87 2.57
N VAL A 177 23.76 -2.14 2.25
CA VAL A 177 22.82 -2.97 2.99
C VAL A 177 23.37 -3.21 4.38
N ARG A 178 22.59 -2.84 5.39
CA ARG A 178 22.96 -3.00 6.82
C ARG A 178 21.91 -3.85 7.51
N GLU A 179 22.27 -4.46 8.61
CA GLU A 179 21.26 -5.01 9.51
C GLU A 179 20.54 -3.88 10.22
N GLY A 180 19.22 -3.86 10.08
CA GLY A 180 18.33 -2.91 10.74
C GLY A 180 17.21 -3.60 11.48
N GLN A 181 16.57 -2.87 12.37
CA GLN A 181 15.34 -3.30 13.01
C GLN A 181 14.17 -2.77 12.19
N VAL A 182 13.31 -3.66 11.73
CA VAL A 182 12.06 -3.32 11.04
C VAL A 182 10.89 -3.95 11.78
N ARG A 183 9.77 -3.23 11.79
CA ARG A 183 8.55 -3.73 12.42
C ARG A 183 8.00 -4.88 11.59
N SER A 184 7.59 -5.94 12.27
CA SER A 184 6.88 -7.04 11.62
C SER A 184 5.53 -6.54 11.11
N ALA A 185 5.25 -6.75 9.85
CA ALA A 185 4.00 -6.35 9.21
C ALA A 185 3.31 -7.55 8.58
N LEU A 186 2.02 -7.64 8.80
CA LEU A 186 1.12 -8.61 8.17
C LEU A 186 0.35 -7.89 7.06
N ARG A 187 0.32 -8.44 5.85
CA ARG A 187 -0.42 -7.91 4.71
C ARG A 187 -1.65 -8.78 4.47
N VAL A 188 -2.83 -8.19 4.64
CA VAL A 188 -4.11 -8.89 4.52
C VAL A 188 -5.10 -8.08 3.69
N GLN A 189 -6.08 -8.77 3.10
CA GLN A 189 -7.19 -8.09 2.45
C GLN A 189 -8.04 -7.37 3.50
N ALA A 190 -8.48 -6.17 3.16
CA ALA A 190 -9.32 -5.37 4.02
C ALA A 190 -10.36 -4.58 3.24
N ALA A 191 -11.46 -4.27 3.92
CA ALA A 191 -12.53 -3.40 3.43
C ALA A 191 -12.83 -2.31 4.46
N ILE A 192 -13.24 -1.15 3.99
CA ILE A 192 -13.73 -0.07 4.83
C ILE A 192 -15.24 -0.20 4.95
N GLU A 193 -15.72 -0.37 6.18
CA GLU A 193 -17.14 -0.52 6.49
C GLU A 193 -17.62 0.62 7.40
N PRO A 194 -18.94 0.85 7.46
CA PRO A 194 -19.48 1.74 8.48
C PRO A 194 -19.16 1.20 9.87
N LEU A 195 -18.80 2.08 10.80
CA LEU A 195 -18.70 1.68 12.21
C LEU A 195 -20.00 1.02 12.67
N THR A 196 -19.93 0.03 13.54
CA THR A 196 -21.11 -0.60 14.13
C THR A 196 -22.06 0.46 14.70
N GLY A 197 -23.33 0.50 14.21
CA GLY A 197 -24.26 1.59 14.48
C GLY A 197 -24.00 2.88 13.71
N GLY A 198 -23.06 2.90 12.80
CA GLY A 198 -22.74 4.03 11.91
C GLY A 198 -23.53 4.03 10.59
N GLU A 199 -24.46 3.09 10.42
CA GLU A 199 -25.39 3.03 9.29
C GLU A 199 -26.82 2.94 9.77
N ALA A 200 -27.72 3.63 9.10
CA ALA A 200 -29.14 3.57 9.37
C ALA A 200 -29.95 3.67 8.08
N ILE A 201 -30.99 2.85 8.01
CA ILE A 201 -32.00 2.90 6.96
C ILE A 201 -33.25 3.56 7.53
N VAL A 202 -33.72 4.63 6.92
CA VAL A 202 -34.98 5.25 7.19
C VAL A 202 -36.02 4.61 6.28
N ALA A 203 -36.90 3.81 6.85
CA ALA A 203 -37.96 3.11 6.13
C ALA A 203 -39.30 3.81 6.26
N ALA A 204 -40.22 3.52 5.37
CA ALA A 204 -41.61 3.99 5.44
C ALA A 204 -42.32 3.38 6.66
N PRO A 205 -42.86 4.21 7.60
CA PRO A 205 -43.51 3.69 8.79
C PRO A 205 -44.94 3.15 8.54
N ALA A 206 -45.49 3.35 7.38
CA ALA A 206 -46.78 2.85 6.90
C ALA A 206 -46.87 3.00 5.38
N ASP A 207 -47.85 2.33 4.76
CA ASP A 207 -48.18 2.58 3.36
C ASP A 207 -48.56 4.06 3.17
N GLY A 208 -47.92 4.73 2.22
CA GLY A 208 -48.17 6.15 2.05
C GLY A 208 -47.42 6.78 0.89
N ARG A 209 -47.66 8.08 0.72
CA ARG A 209 -47.04 8.91 -0.30
C ARG A 209 -45.99 9.82 0.33
N TYR A 210 -44.80 9.87 -0.25
CA TYR A 210 -43.81 10.85 0.18
C TYR A 210 -44.22 12.26 -0.23
N ALA A 211 -44.51 13.12 0.76
CA ALA A 211 -45.04 14.47 0.63
C ALA A 211 -44.12 15.47 1.31
N SER A 212 -43.05 15.89 0.67
CA SER A 212 -42.16 16.90 1.18
C SER A 212 -41.88 17.92 0.08
N PRO A 213 -41.67 19.21 0.41
CA PRO A 213 -41.31 20.24 -0.57
C PRO A 213 -39.87 20.05 -1.06
N THR A 214 -39.02 19.37 -0.32
CA THR A 214 -37.62 19.12 -0.63
C THR A 214 -37.27 17.66 -0.40
N LEU A 215 -36.36 17.15 -1.22
CA LEU A 215 -35.77 15.82 -1.11
C LEU A 215 -34.30 15.97 -0.76
N PRO A 216 -33.79 15.32 0.30
CA PRO A 216 -32.36 15.27 0.55
C PRO A 216 -31.60 14.67 -0.63
N SER A 217 -30.42 15.22 -0.92
CA SER A 217 -29.56 14.72 -2.01
C SER A 217 -28.50 13.77 -1.46
N VAL A 218 -28.03 12.85 -2.32
CA VAL A 218 -26.86 12.02 -2.01
C VAL A 218 -25.66 12.92 -1.69
N GLY A 219 -24.98 12.65 -0.57
CA GLY A 219 -23.87 13.45 -0.07
C GLY A 219 -24.24 14.50 0.97
N ASP A 220 -25.53 14.85 1.13
CA ASP A 220 -25.97 15.81 2.15
C ASP A 220 -25.61 15.33 3.55
N ARG A 221 -25.14 16.27 4.38
CA ARG A 221 -24.90 16.02 5.80
C ARG A 221 -26.20 16.20 6.59
N VAL A 222 -26.49 15.24 7.44
CA VAL A 222 -27.67 15.26 8.31
C VAL A 222 -27.27 15.08 9.77
N MET A 223 -28.00 15.73 10.65
CA MET A 223 -27.88 15.58 12.10
C MET A 223 -28.94 14.64 12.65
N VAL A 224 -28.70 14.06 13.82
CA VAL A 224 -29.70 13.25 14.52
C VAL A 224 -30.98 14.06 14.71
N GLY A 225 -32.13 13.47 14.38
CA GLY A 225 -33.46 14.11 14.50
C GLY A 225 -33.77 15.09 13.37
N GLN A 226 -32.87 15.39 12.45
CA GLN A 226 -33.13 16.26 11.29
C GLN A 226 -34.26 15.70 10.44
N VAL A 227 -35.20 16.57 10.06
CA VAL A 227 -36.33 16.20 9.21
C VAL A 227 -35.81 15.95 7.78
N LEU A 228 -36.13 14.77 7.26
CA LEU A 228 -35.80 14.35 5.89
C LEU A 228 -36.99 14.48 4.95
N GLY A 229 -38.21 14.48 5.50
CA GLY A 229 -39.44 14.58 4.74
C GLY A 229 -40.65 14.18 5.56
N GLN A 230 -41.76 14.02 4.86
CA GLN A 230 -43.02 13.57 5.44
C GLN A 230 -43.62 12.46 4.55
N LEU A 231 -44.27 11.49 5.20
CA LEU A 231 -45.07 10.46 4.54
C LEU A 231 -46.53 10.65 4.90
N GLU A 232 -47.35 10.90 3.90
CA GLU A 232 -48.81 10.91 4.04
C GLU A 232 -49.30 9.47 3.91
N PRO A 233 -49.89 8.89 4.99
CA PRO A 233 -50.37 7.52 4.90
C PRO A 233 -51.50 7.42 3.89
N ARG A 234 -51.46 6.33 3.09
CA ARG A 234 -52.60 5.98 2.28
C ARG A 234 -53.68 5.44 3.19
N LEU A 235 -54.86 6.05 3.15
CA LEU A 235 -56.01 5.47 3.81
C LEU A 235 -56.29 4.13 3.09
N ALA A 236 -56.15 3.01 3.78
CA ALA A 236 -56.61 1.73 3.25
C ALA A 236 -58.11 1.85 2.96
N GLU A 237 -58.58 1.30 1.83
CA GLU A 237 -60.00 1.19 1.57
C GLU A 237 -60.63 0.45 2.75
N GLY A 238 -61.41 1.19 3.63
CA GLY A 238 -61.99 0.68 4.86
C GLY A 238 -61.17 0.94 6.15
N GLY A 239 -59.96 1.58 6.10
CA GLY A 239 -59.20 1.98 7.29
C GLY A 239 -59.75 3.27 7.90
N GLU A 240 -60.19 3.21 9.18
CA GLU A 240 -60.63 4.40 9.93
C GLU A 240 -59.40 5.31 10.18
N ASP A 241 -59.48 6.58 9.75
CA ASP A 241 -58.47 7.58 10.08
C ASP A 241 -58.58 7.99 11.56
N ARG A 242 -57.57 8.69 12.09
CA ARG A 242 -57.55 9.14 13.47
C ARG A 242 -58.77 10.04 13.77
N ALA A 243 -59.21 10.83 12.81
CA ALA A 243 -60.35 11.72 12.98
C ALA A 243 -61.66 10.93 13.08
N SER A 244 -61.84 9.90 12.23
CA SER A 244 -62.97 8.97 12.30
C SER A 244 -62.98 8.18 13.60
N LEU A 245 -61.81 7.68 14.05
CA LEU A 245 -61.72 7.01 15.36
C LEU A 245 -62.02 7.94 16.53
N ALA A 246 -61.60 9.19 16.48
CA ALA A 246 -61.97 10.20 17.50
C ALA A 246 -63.45 10.55 17.46
N ALA A 247 -64.06 10.63 16.27
CA ALA A 247 -65.52 10.81 16.14
C ALA A 247 -66.28 9.61 16.70
N ASN A 248 -65.81 8.37 16.45
CA ASN A 248 -66.40 7.16 17.03
C ASN A 248 -66.36 7.15 18.58
N VAL A 249 -65.26 7.64 19.18
CA VAL A 249 -65.16 7.81 20.64
C VAL A 249 -66.23 8.82 21.15
N THR A 250 -66.39 9.95 20.44
CA THR A 250 -67.34 10.97 20.79
C THR A 250 -68.80 10.46 20.71
N GLU A 251 -69.11 9.72 19.65
CA GLU A 251 -70.39 9.07 19.46
C GLU A 251 -70.66 8.02 20.54
N ALA A 252 -69.71 7.15 20.83
CA ALA A 252 -69.82 6.13 21.87
C ALA A 252 -69.98 6.76 23.27
N GLN A 253 -69.33 7.91 23.52
CA GLN A 253 -69.51 8.68 24.77
C GLN A 253 -70.90 9.23 24.86
N ALA A 254 -71.42 9.84 23.82
CA ALA A 254 -72.80 10.39 23.80
C ALA A 254 -73.85 9.28 24.01
N ALA A 255 -73.64 8.11 23.40
CA ALA A 255 -74.49 6.93 23.57
C ALA A 255 -74.45 6.42 25.02
N LEU A 256 -73.29 6.41 25.66
CA LEU A 256 -73.19 6.07 27.10
C LEU A 256 -73.90 7.07 28.01
N ASP A 257 -73.72 8.35 27.74
CA ASP A 257 -74.35 9.40 28.51
C ASP A 257 -75.89 9.32 28.41
N GLY A 258 -76.42 9.03 27.22
CA GLY A 258 -77.86 8.76 27.03
C GLY A 258 -78.34 7.52 27.79
N ALA A 259 -77.58 6.41 27.71
CA ALA A 259 -77.93 5.18 28.42
C ALA A 259 -77.87 5.35 29.93
N LYS A 260 -76.94 6.11 30.50
CA LYS A 260 -76.86 6.46 31.92
C LYS A 260 -78.05 7.33 32.36
N ALA A 261 -78.44 8.30 31.53
CA ALA A 261 -79.60 9.11 31.80
C ALA A 261 -80.93 8.32 31.85
N ASP A 262 -81.03 7.34 30.89
CA ASP A 262 -82.23 6.45 30.87
C ASP A 262 -82.24 5.47 32.04
N GLN A 263 -81.07 4.94 32.44
CA GLN A 263 -80.94 4.11 33.62
C GLN A 263 -81.35 4.88 34.89
N ALA A 264 -80.81 6.07 35.08
CA ALA A 264 -81.12 6.91 36.21
C ALA A 264 -82.62 7.28 36.25
N ARG A 265 -83.25 7.49 35.08
CA ARG A 265 -84.69 7.70 34.96
C ARG A 265 -85.50 6.45 35.35
N ALA A 266 -85.11 5.31 34.87
CA ALA A 266 -85.75 4.04 35.17
C ALA A 266 -85.63 3.69 36.64
N GLU A 267 -84.51 3.94 37.31
CA GLU A 267 -84.27 3.72 38.74
C GLU A 267 -85.16 4.63 39.58
N ARG A 268 -85.32 5.93 39.24
CA ARG A 268 -86.25 6.83 39.91
C ARG A 268 -87.73 6.38 39.78
N LEU A 269 -88.15 6.02 38.55
CA LEU A 269 -89.48 5.53 38.30
C LEU A 269 -89.79 4.20 39.03
N LEU A 270 -88.80 3.36 39.24
CA LEU A 270 -88.93 2.13 40.03
C LEU A 270 -89.14 2.48 41.51
N GLN A 271 -88.44 3.47 42.06
CA GLN A 271 -88.66 3.95 43.44
C GLN A 271 -90.07 4.48 43.62
N GLU A 272 -90.58 5.14 42.58
CA GLU A 272 -91.99 5.64 42.56
C GLU A 272 -93.00 4.53 42.21
N ARG A 273 -92.54 3.26 42.04
CA ARG A 273 -93.31 2.09 41.62
C ARG A 273 -94.05 2.27 40.30
N ALA A 274 -93.57 3.15 39.41
CA ALA A 274 -94.15 3.46 38.11
C ALA A 274 -93.71 2.51 36.99
N VAL A 275 -92.63 1.73 37.19
CA VAL A 275 -92.10 0.76 36.20
C VAL A 275 -91.71 -0.56 36.90
N PRO A 276 -91.73 -1.70 36.16
CA PRO A 276 -91.27 -2.97 36.70
C PRO A 276 -89.76 -3.04 36.82
N ALA A 277 -89.21 -3.82 37.77
CA ALA A 277 -87.78 -4.01 37.99
C ALA A 277 -87.05 -4.41 36.74
N ARG A 278 -87.64 -5.20 35.87
CA ARG A 278 -87.03 -5.63 34.55
C ARG A 278 -86.63 -4.43 33.70
N ARG A 279 -87.39 -3.30 33.77
CA ARG A 279 -87.00 -2.09 33.00
C ARG A 279 -85.70 -1.48 33.49
N VAL A 280 -85.42 -1.55 34.75
CA VAL A 280 -84.14 -1.11 35.32
C VAL A 280 -82.98 -2.06 34.89
N GLU A 281 -83.26 -3.36 34.93
CA GLU A 281 -82.26 -4.36 34.45
C GLU A 281 -81.92 -4.20 32.96
N ASP A 282 -82.93 -3.91 32.12
CA ASP A 282 -82.74 -3.64 30.70
C ASP A 282 -81.93 -2.34 30.49
N ALA A 283 -82.18 -1.30 31.25
CA ALA A 283 -81.44 -0.04 31.20
C ALA A 283 -79.99 -0.23 31.70
N ARG A 284 -79.76 -1.01 32.75
CA ARG A 284 -78.41 -1.36 33.20
C ARG A 284 -77.66 -2.12 32.18
N ARG A 285 -78.29 -3.11 31.50
CA ARG A 285 -77.61 -3.85 30.36
C ARG A 285 -77.27 -2.90 29.22
N ALA A 286 -78.15 -1.96 28.89
CA ALA A 286 -77.88 -0.97 27.84
C ALA A 286 -76.69 -0.07 28.21
N THR A 287 -76.59 0.37 29.50
CA THR A 287 -75.45 1.14 30.00
C THR A 287 -74.11 0.33 29.88
N SER A 288 -74.15 -0.92 30.37
CA SER A 288 -72.96 -1.79 30.29
C SER A 288 -72.47 -2.05 28.83
N ILE A 289 -73.41 -2.23 27.89
CA ILE A 289 -73.09 -2.38 26.46
C ILE A 289 -72.50 -1.08 25.94
N SER A 290 -73.03 0.09 26.32
CA SER A 290 -72.48 1.39 25.86
C SER A 290 -71.08 1.66 26.45
N GLU A 291 -70.85 1.27 27.72
CA GLU A 291 -69.53 1.33 28.36
C GLU A 291 -68.48 0.46 27.62
N ALA A 292 -68.88 -0.76 27.30
CA ALA A 292 -68.01 -1.65 26.54
C ALA A 292 -67.69 -1.08 25.14
N ARG A 293 -68.66 -0.46 24.48
CA ARG A 293 -68.42 0.19 23.15
C ARG A 293 -67.51 1.39 23.27
N LEU A 294 -67.66 2.23 24.29
CA LEU A 294 -66.73 3.34 24.52
C LEU A 294 -65.32 2.86 24.77
N THR A 295 -65.15 1.86 25.64
CA THR A 295 -63.85 1.27 25.93
C THR A 295 -63.18 0.72 24.66
N ALA A 296 -63.93 0.02 23.81
CA ALA A 296 -63.44 -0.49 22.55
C ALA A 296 -63.04 0.62 21.56
N ALA A 297 -63.81 1.70 21.47
CA ALA A 297 -63.49 2.85 20.62
C ALA A 297 -62.23 3.57 21.10
N GLN A 298 -62.12 3.79 22.43
CA GLN A 298 -60.92 4.37 23.03
C GLN A 298 -59.66 3.50 22.81
N ALA A 299 -59.76 2.18 22.95
CA ALA A 299 -58.67 1.27 22.71
C ALA A 299 -58.16 1.34 21.24
N ARG A 300 -59.07 1.40 20.27
CA ARG A 300 -58.73 1.55 18.84
C ARG A 300 -58.01 2.88 18.56
N LEU A 301 -58.49 3.98 19.11
CA LEU A 301 -57.83 5.28 18.99
C LEU A 301 -56.47 5.28 19.65
N ALA A 302 -56.33 4.71 20.85
CA ALA A 302 -55.03 4.58 21.54
C ALA A 302 -54.03 3.71 20.78
N GLN A 303 -54.47 2.61 20.19
CA GLN A 303 -53.64 1.77 19.33
C GLN A 303 -53.13 2.55 18.11
N ARG A 304 -53.99 3.35 17.48
CA ARG A 304 -53.59 4.21 16.35
C ARG A 304 -52.58 5.28 16.77
N ASP A 305 -52.81 5.92 17.91
CA ASP A 305 -51.89 6.91 18.48
C ASP A 305 -50.56 6.31 18.88
N GLU A 306 -50.50 5.03 19.29
CA GLU A 306 -49.25 4.31 19.57
C GLU A 306 -48.47 4.00 18.26
N VAL A 307 -49.13 3.54 17.21
CA VAL A 307 -48.52 3.33 15.89
C VAL A 307 -47.92 4.65 15.36
N LEU A 308 -48.66 5.77 15.52
CA LEU A 308 -48.15 7.08 15.10
C LEU A 308 -46.95 7.55 15.94
N ARG A 309 -46.87 7.18 17.24
CA ARG A 309 -45.72 7.49 18.10
C ARG A 309 -44.50 6.59 17.86
N SER A 310 -44.72 5.29 17.69
CA SER A 310 -43.63 4.31 17.48
C SER A 310 -42.92 4.50 16.12
N GLY A 311 -43.57 5.09 15.15
CA GLY A 311 -42.95 5.48 13.86
C GLY A 311 -41.96 6.65 13.96
N GLY A 312 -41.56 7.09 15.16
CA GLY A 312 -40.50 8.11 15.37
C GLY A 312 -40.90 9.53 14.98
N SER A 313 -42.20 9.80 14.78
CA SER A 313 -42.67 11.07 14.25
C SER A 313 -43.69 11.76 15.15
N VAL A 314 -43.40 13.00 15.45
CA VAL A 314 -44.44 13.93 15.99
C VAL A 314 -45.30 14.29 14.78
N ALA A 315 -46.50 13.71 14.73
CA ALA A 315 -47.45 14.01 13.67
C ALA A 315 -47.90 15.48 13.76
N SER A 316 -47.58 16.25 12.75
CA SER A 316 -48.28 17.48 12.44
C SER A 316 -49.44 17.12 11.48
N GLY A 317 -50.62 16.91 11.98
CA GLY A 317 -51.75 16.44 11.20
C GLY A 317 -51.73 14.90 10.94
N ASN A 318 -52.06 14.45 9.73
CA ASN A 318 -52.15 13.03 9.34
C ASN A 318 -50.84 12.46 8.74
N ALA A 319 -49.72 13.20 8.77
CA ALA A 319 -48.49 12.78 8.13
C ALA A 319 -47.41 12.31 9.13
N PHE A 320 -46.65 11.30 8.76
CA PHE A 320 -45.46 10.86 9.49
C PHE A 320 -44.26 11.75 9.11
N VAL A 321 -43.60 12.33 10.08
CA VAL A 321 -42.37 13.11 9.88
C VAL A 321 -41.17 12.15 9.89
N LEU A 322 -40.51 11.98 8.79
CA LEU A 322 -39.30 11.16 8.65
C LEU A 322 -38.07 11.92 9.18
N ARG A 323 -37.36 11.33 10.13
CA ARG A 323 -36.17 11.94 10.73
C ARG A 323 -34.95 11.05 10.60
N ALA A 324 -33.77 11.68 10.54
CA ALA A 324 -32.49 10.97 10.56
C ALA A 324 -32.25 10.35 11.95
N PRO A 325 -32.09 9.02 12.07
CA PRO A 325 -31.84 8.38 13.36
C PRO A 325 -30.40 8.55 13.84
N ILE A 326 -29.46 8.80 12.92
CA ILE A 326 -28.04 9.05 13.19
C ILE A 326 -27.57 10.30 12.47
N ALA A 327 -26.48 10.91 12.96
CA ALA A 327 -25.74 11.91 12.20
C ALA A 327 -24.85 11.22 11.15
N GLY A 328 -24.77 11.78 9.94
CA GLY A 328 -23.96 11.21 8.87
C GLY A 328 -24.18 11.90 7.54
N ARG A 329 -23.93 11.16 6.46
CA ARG A 329 -24.23 11.57 5.10
C ARG A 329 -25.32 10.68 4.51
N VAL A 330 -26.20 11.28 3.71
CA VAL A 330 -27.16 10.52 2.90
C VAL A 330 -26.37 9.77 1.83
N ALA A 331 -26.28 8.46 1.97
CA ALA A 331 -25.58 7.60 1.04
C ALA A 331 -26.46 7.21 -0.15
N GLU A 332 -27.75 6.97 0.11
CA GLU A 332 -28.72 6.59 -0.91
C GLU A 332 -30.07 7.24 -0.65
N VAL A 333 -30.76 7.59 -1.71
CA VAL A 333 -32.10 8.18 -1.70
C VAL A 333 -33.00 7.31 -2.59
N TYR A 334 -33.89 6.57 -1.97
CA TYR A 334 -34.88 5.76 -2.68
C TYR A 334 -36.22 6.50 -2.79
N ALA A 335 -36.42 7.52 -1.94
CA ALA A 335 -37.61 8.35 -1.96
C ALA A 335 -37.67 9.20 -3.25
N ALA A 336 -38.88 9.42 -3.76
CA ALA A 336 -39.14 10.35 -4.84
C ALA A 336 -40.35 11.21 -4.48
N LEU A 337 -40.34 12.47 -4.88
CA LEU A 337 -41.43 13.41 -4.60
C LEU A 337 -42.78 12.89 -5.15
N GLY A 338 -43.77 12.75 -4.29
CA GLY A 338 -45.11 12.28 -4.67
C GLY A 338 -45.24 10.78 -4.92
N ALA A 339 -44.14 10.00 -4.85
CA ALA A 339 -44.19 8.54 -5.01
C ALA A 339 -44.84 7.88 -3.78
N SER A 340 -45.47 6.72 -4.01
CA SER A 340 -46.07 5.89 -2.95
C SER A 340 -45.10 4.77 -2.60
N PHE A 341 -45.06 4.45 -1.30
CA PHE A 341 -44.23 3.42 -0.70
C PHE A 341 -45.06 2.53 0.20
N ASP A 342 -44.71 1.24 0.22
CA ASP A 342 -45.32 0.29 1.15
C ASP A 342 -44.60 0.38 2.52
N GLU A 343 -45.27 -0.06 3.58
CA GLU A 343 -44.68 -0.13 4.93
C GLU A 343 -43.36 -0.94 4.91
N GLY A 344 -42.32 -0.42 5.55
CA GLY A 344 -41.01 -1.03 5.60
C GLY A 344 -40.09 -0.77 4.38
N ALA A 345 -40.61 -0.17 3.30
CA ALA A 345 -39.81 0.19 2.15
C ALA A 345 -38.68 1.18 2.54
N PRO A 346 -37.42 0.97 2.13
CA PRO A 346 -36.33 1.91 2.40
C PRO A 346 -36.58 3.23 1.67
N LEU A 347 -36.37 4.34 2.36
CA LEU A 347 -36.50 5.70 1.81
C LEU A 347 -35.16 6.40 1.73
N PHE A 348 -34.33 6.27 2.77
CA PHE A 348 -32.99 6.85 2.83
C PHE A 348 -32.04 5.90 3.52
N ARG A 349 -30.79 5.86 3.03
CA ARG A 349 -29.67 5.24 3.72
C ARG A 349 -28.71 6.33 4.19
N ILE A 350 -28.44 6.37 5.48
CA ILE A 350 -27.57 7.36 6.13
C ILE A 350 -26.35 6.62 6.66
N VAL A 351 -25.16 7.12 6.37
CA VAL A 351 -23.90 6.51 6.78
C VAL A 351 -23.03 7.56 7.47
N ARG A 352 -22.50 7.21 8.63
CA ARG A 352 -21.47 7.98 9.30
C ARG A 352 -20.15 7.77 8.59
N THR A 353 -19.43 8.84 8.27
CA THR A 353 -18.19 8.80 7.49
C THR A 353 -16.98 9.42 8.20
N ASP A 354 -17.17 10.04 9.37
CA ASP A 354 -16.12 10.66 10.18
C ASP A 354 -15.30 9.64 10.98
N ARG A 355 -15.89 8.50 11.29
CA ARG A 355 -15.26 7.30 11.84
C ARG A 355 -15.74 6.10 11.05
N VAL A 356 -14.82 5.24 10.70
CA VAL A 356 -15.10 4.04 9.92
C VAL A 356 -14.40 2.83 10.54
N GLU A 357 -14.75 1.66 10.07
CA GLU A 357 -14.20 0.41 10.51
C GLU A 357 -13.42 -0.22 9.35
N LEU A 358 -12.16 -0.56 9.60
CA LEU A 358 -11.37 -1.36 8.68
C LEU A 358 -11.54 -2.82 9.06
N GLN A 359 -12.25 -3.59 8.24
CA GLN A 359 -12.41 -5.02 8.41
C GLN A 359 -11.26 -5.75 7.71
N ALA A 360 -10.32 -6.29 8.49
CA ALA A 360 -9.16 -7.02 8.01
C ALA A 360 -9.39 -8.53 8.11
N GLN A 361 -8.96 -9.29 7.08
CA GLN A 361 -9.09 -10.76 7.02
C GLN A 361 -7.77 -11.40 7.43
N ILE A 362 -7.58 -11.70 8.72
CA ILE A 362 -6.33 -12.26 9.25
C ILE A 362 -6.32 -13.78 9.09
N PRO A 363 -5.27 -14.39 8.47
CA PRO A 363 -5.14 -15.85 8.40
C PRO A 363 -5.11 -16.48 9.78
N PRO A 364 -5.68 -17.69 9.99
CA PRO A 364 -5.72 -18.36 11.29
C PRO A 364 -4.34 -18.58 11.93
N SER A 365 -3.30 -18.78 11.13
CA SER A 365 -1.91 -18.90 11.60
C SER A 365 -1.39 -17.63 12.27
N GLU A 366 -1.93 -16.49 11.91
CA GLU A 366 -1.54 -15.17 12.40
C GLU A 366 -2.55 -14.58 13.40
N ALA A 367 -3.63 -15.30 13.70
CA ALA A 367 -4.67 -14.85 14.63
C ALA A 367 -4.13 -14.38 16.00
N PRO A 368 -3.08 -15.01 16.60
CA PRO A 368 -2.51 -14.52 17.87
C PRO A 368 -1.86 -13.13 17.78
N LEU A 369 -1.79 -12.52 16.60
CA LEU A 369 -1.26 -11.18 16.40
C LEU A 369 -2.34 -10.09 16.45
N SER A 370 -3.63 -10.45 16.44
CA SER A 370 -4.74 -9.47 16.51
C SER A 370 -4.65 -8.57 17.75
N ASP A 371 -4.25 -9.13 18.91
CA ASP A 371 -4.07 -8.36 20.15
C ASP A 371 -2.83 -7.44 20.17
N ARG A 372 -2.01 -7.47 19.14
CA ARG A 372 -0.72 -6.75 19.07
C ARG A 372 -0.67 -5.70 17.97
N ILE A 373 -1.80 -5.36 17.43
CA ILE A 373 -1.89 -4.33 16.38
C ILE A 373 -1.51 -2.98 16.98
N SER A 374 -0.41 -2.39 16.52
CA SER A 374 0.14 -1.13 17.03
C SER A 374 0.02 0.03 16.06
N ALA A 375 0.00 -0.26 14.77
CA ALA A 375 -0.20 0.68 13.69
C ALA A 375 -0.69 -0.07 12.45
N LEU A 376 -1.29 0.63 11.51
CA LEU A 376 -1.72 0.05 10.26
C LEU A 376 -1.63 1.06 9.12
N ALA A 377 -1.52 0.57 7.90
CA ALA A 377 -1.66 1.37 6.70
C ALA A 377 -2.55 0.63 5.69
N LEU A 378 -3.27 1.37 4.85
CA LEU A 378 -4.12 0.80 3.81
C LEU A 378 -3.54 1.14 2.44
N GLU A 379 -3.15 0.11 1.69
CA GLU A 379 -2.82 0.24 0.27
C GLU A 379 -4.10 0.12 -0.56
N VAL A 380 -4.39 1.16 -1.32
CA VAL A 380 -5.58 1.24 -2.18
C VAL A 380 -5.15 1.13 -3.62
N PRO A 381 -5.78 0.26 -4.45
CA PRO A 381 -5.49 0.18 -5.87
C PRO A 381 -5.58 1.55 -6.57
N GLY A 382 -4.56 1.90 -7.35
CA GLY A 382 -4.49 3.18 -8.06
C GLY A 382 -3.95 4.36 -7.25
N ARG A 383 -3.65 4.18 -5.97
CA ARG A 383 -2.96 5.17 -5.13
C ARG A 383 -1.49 4.76 -4.95
N PRO A 384 -0.51 5.65 -5.24
CA PRO A 384 0.91 5.28 -5.18
C PRO A 384 1.41 5.04 -3.75
N GLU A 385 0.84 5.75 -2.78
CA GLU A 385 1.25 5.66 -1.37
C GLU A 385 0.15 5.07 -0.50
N PRO A 386 0.50 4.19 0.47
CA PRO A 386 -0.43 3.71 1.48
C PRO A 386 -0.99 4.87 2.32
N ILE A 387 -2.19 4.71 2.82
CA ILE A 387 -2.80 5.62 3.79
C ILE A 387 -2.41 5.12 5.18
N ASP A 388 -1.58 5.87 5.90
CA ASP A 388 -1.28 5.56 7.29
C ASP A 388 -2.51 5.81 8.17
N LEU A 389 -2.85 4.81 8.98
CA LEU A 389 -4.02 4.81 9.84
C LEU A 389 -3.59 4.54 11.28
N LYS A 390 -4.26 5.19 12.21
CA LYS A 390 -4.08 4.93 13.64
C LYS A 390 -5.25 4.09 14.13
N PRO A 391 -5.01 2.88 14.68
CA PRO A 391 -6.07 2.09 15.27
C PRO A 391 -6.53 2.75 16.58
N ASP A 392 -7.86 2.94 16.73
CA ASP A 392 -8.45 3.40 18.00
C ASP A 392 -8.83 2.18 18.86
N HIS A 393 -9.69 1.32 18.33
CA HIS A 393 -10.13 0.09 18.96
C HIS A 393 -10.00 -1.07 17.98
N VAL A 394 -9.61 -2.23 18.50
CA VAL A 394 -9.48 -3.46 17.73
C VAL A 394 -10.41 -4.51 18.34
N HIS A 395 -11.27 -5.06 17.52
CA HIS A 395 -12.25 -6.08 17.92
C HIS A 395 -12.11 -7.30 17.03
N ASP A 396 -12.11 -8.47 17.63
CA ASP A 396 -12.36 -9.73 16.93
C ASP A 396 -13.38 -10.57 17.70
N ALA A 397 -14.11 -11.37 16.98
CA ALA A 397 -15.12 -12.26 17.57
C ALA A 397 -14.52 -13.61 18.00
N GLY A 398 -13.23 -13.85 17.77
CA GLY A 398 -12.59 -15.14 18.00
C GLY A 398 -13.12 -16.26 17.10
N VAL A 399 -13.84 -15.91 16.02
CA VAL A 399 -14.51 -16.86 15.13
C VAL A 399 -14.00 -16.70 13.71
N ILE A 400 -13.55 -17.81 13.11
CA ILE A 400 -13.12 -17.83 11.71
C ILE A 400 -14.35 -17.86 10.80
N ASP A 401 -14.40 -16.95 9.85
CA ASP A 401 -15.44 -16.93 8.82
C ASP A 401 -15.26 -18.15 7.88
N PRO A 402 -16.27 -19.02 7.75
CA PRO A 402 -16.16 -20.22 6.91
C PRO A 402 -16.04 -19.91 5.40
N LYS A 403 -16.46 -18.74 4.94
CA LYS A 403 -16.38 -18.32 3.55
C LYS A 403 -14.98 -17.83 3.19
N THR A 404 -14.42 -16.95 4.00
CA THR A 404 -13.09 -16.37 3.77
C THR A 404 -11.98 -17.23 4.36
N ARG A 405 -12.30 -18.12 5.30
CA ARG A 405 -11.36 -18.95 6.09
C ARG A 405 -10.33 -18.10 6.85
N ALA A 406 -10.70 -16.88 7.19
CA ALA A 406 -9.88 -15.93 7.93
C ALA A 406 -10.60 -15.51 9.22
N LEU A 407 -9.85 -14.93 10.15
CA LEU A 407 -10.39 -14.23 11.30
C LEU A 407 -10.72 -12.80 10.86
N PRO A 408 -11.99 -12.39 10.84
CA PRO A 408 -12.34 -11.00 10.61
C PRO A 408 -11.98 -10.20 11.86
N VAL A 409 -11.10 -9.22 11.68
CA VAL A 409 -10.71 -8.27 12.73
C VAL A 409 -11.21 -6.90 12.32
N GLN A 410 -11.98 -6.28 13.20
CA GLN A 410 -12.56 -4.96 13.03
C GLN A 410 -11.68 -3.94 13.75
N ILE A 411 -11.22 -2.94 13.01
CA ILE A 411 -10.33 -1.91 13.52
C ILE A 411 -10.98 -0.55 13.30
N GLU A 412 -11.38 0.10 14.39
CA GLU A 412 -11.91 1.46 14.30
C GLU A 412 -10.80 2.45 13.95
N VAL A 413 -11.08 3.32 12.99
CA VAL A 413 -10.14 4.36 12.54
C VAL A 413 -10.85 5.70 12.38
N ASP A 414 -10.15 6.76 12.70
CA ASP A 414 -10.60 8.12 12.45
C ASP A 414 -10.55 8.45 10.95
N ASN A 415 -11.59 9.08 10.44
CA ASN A 415 -11.70 9.49 9.04
C ASN A 415 -12.20 10.94 8.88
N HIS A 416 -11.92 11.81 9.84
CA HIS A 416 -12.30 13.23 9.73
C HIS A 416 -11.75 13.90 8.47
N GLY A 417 -10.62 13.43 7.97
CA GLY A 417 -10.02 13.86 6.70
C GLY A 417 -10.76 13.39 5.45
N GLY A 418 -11.71 12.45 5.56
CA GLY A 418 -12.50 11.92 4.45
C GLY A 418 -11.68 11.15 3.40
N GLN A 419 -10.52 10.61 3.78
CA GLN A 419 -9.63 9.88 2.87
C GLN A 419 -10.10 8.46 2.58
N LEU A 420 -10.88 7.89 3.50
CA LEU A 420 -11.43 6.54 3.40
C LEU A 420 -12.88 6.61 2.95
N LEU A 421 -13.22 5.80 1.97
CA LEU A 421 -14.58 5.67 1.47
C LEU A 421 -15.20 4.36 1.97
N VAL A 422 -16.39 4.43 2.55
CA VAL A 422 -17.15 3.23 2.91
C VAL A 422 -17.40 2.39 1.65
N GLY A 423 -17.12 1.08 1.74
CA GLY A 423 -17.15 0.16 0.62
C GLY A 423 -15.80 0.03 -0.13
N GLN A 424 -14.81 0.85 0.20
CA GLN A 424 -13.48 0.77 -0.38
C GLN A 424 -12.75 -0.49 0.09
N THR A 425 -12.08 -1.18 -0.84
CA THR A 425 -11.26 -2.36 -0.55
C THR A 425 -9.78 -2.09 -0.82
N GLY A 426 -8.92 -2.81 -0.14
CA GLY A 426 -7.47 -2.69 -0.30
C GLY A 426 -6.70 -3.76 0.45
N THR A 427 -5.39 -3.57 0.54
CA THR A 427 -4.51 -4.41 1.35
C THR A 427 -4.13 -3.65 2.61
N ALA A 428 -4.55 -4.14 3.77
CA ALA A 428 -4.09 -3.61 5.04
C ALA A 428 -2.68 -4.12 5.35
N ILE A 429 -1.79 -3.22 5.74
CA ILE A 429 -0.49 -3.50 6.31
C ILE A 429 -0.62 -3.29 7.82
N ILE A 430 -0.64 -4.39 8.56
CA ILE A 430 -0.86 -4.40 10.00
C ILE A 430 0.49 -4.58 10.70
N TYR A 431 0.92 -3.60 11.47
CA TYR A 431 2.15 -3.67 12.27
C TYR A 431 1.83 -4.23 13.67
N THR A 432 2.52 -5.30 14.05
CA THR A 432 2.22 -6.04 15.29
C THR A 432 3.14 -5.69 16.47
N GLY A 433 3.88 -4.60 16.36
CA GLY A 433 4.82 -4.16 17.40
C GLY A 433 6.07 -5.03 17.58
N ARG A 434 6.17 -6.18 16.89
CA ARG A 434 7.40 -6.99 16.86
C ARG A 434 8.40 -6.35 15.90
N THR A 435 9.59 -6.12 16.39
CA THR A 435 10.74 -5.77 15.54
C THR A 435 11.51 -7.02 15.20
N GLN A 436 11.94 -7.12 13.94
CA GLN A 436 12.83 -8.16 13.47
C GLN A 436 14.12 -7.51 12.97
N ARG A 437 15.25 -8.15 13.30
CA ARG A 437 16.55 -7.74 12.77
C ARG A 437 16.79 -8.48 11.45
N MET A 438 16.99 -7.72 10.39
CA MET A 438 17.21 -8.25 9.05
C MET A 438 17.94 -7.25 8.16
N PRO A 439 18.45 -7.68 6.99
CA PRO A 439 18.98 -6.77 6.00
C PRO A 439 17.94 -5.72 5.60
N VAL A 440 18.32 -4.44 5.63
CA VAL A 440 17.45 -3.33 5.24
C VAL A 440 18.06 -2.57 4.06
N VAL A 441 17.19 -2.11 3.17
CA VAL A 441 17.54 -1.26 2.05
C VAL A 441 16.60 -0.03 2.03
N PRO A 442 17.05 1.11 1.50
CA PRO A 442 16.14 2.23 1.25
C PRO A 442 15.02 1.82 0.28
N ARG A 443 13.82 2.41 0.44
CA ARG A 443 12.66 2.15 -0.42
C ARG A 443 12.98 2.33 -1.90
N ASP A 444 13.73 3.38 -2.24
CA ASP A 444 14.09 3.73 -3.61
C ASP A 444 15.02 2.73 -4.29
N ALA A 445 15.65 1.84 -3.52
CA ALA A 445 16.50 0.78 -4.08
C ALA A 445 15.68 -0.38 -4.65
N VAL A 446 14.41 -0.55 -4.26
CA VAL A 446 13.58 -1.69 -4.66
C VAL A 446 12.71 -1.31 -5.84
N LEU A 447 12.99 -1.92 -6.98
CA LEU A 447 12.23 -1.78 -8.22
C LEU A 447 11.29 -2.95 -8.41
N MET A 448 10.30 -2.77 -9.29
CA MET A 448 9.32 -3.81 -9.62
C MET A 448 9.38 -4.15 -11.10
N GLU A 449 9.41 -5.44 -11.43
CA GLU A 449 9.30 -5.94 -12.80
C GLU A 449 8.32 -7.10 -12.83
N ALA A 450 7.26 -6.97 -13.61
CA ALA A 450 6.19 -7.97 -13.71
C ALA A 450 5.67 -8.45 -12.33
N GLY A 451 5.55 -7.55 -11.36
CA GLY A 451 5.09 -7.84 -10.00
C GLY A 451 6.14 -8.47 -9.08
N ARG A 452 7.39 -8.64 -9.52
CA ARG A 452 8.49 -9.17 -8.72
C ARG A 452 9.45 -8.07 -8.31
N PRO A 453 9.74 -7.90 -7.00
CA PRO A 453 10.71 -6.92 -6.53
C PRO A 453 12.15 -7.36 -6.83
N TYR A 454 12.99 -6.40 -7.22
CA TYR A 454 14.40 -6.61 -7.46
C TYR A 454 15.22 -5.35 -7.09
N VAL A 455 16.52 -5.53 -6.94
CA VAL A 455 17.50 -4.47 -6.71
C VAL A 455 18.67 -4.62 -7.66
N PHE A 456 19.40 -3.52 -7.93
CA PHE A 456 20.71 -3.59 -8.53
C PHE A 456 21.78 -3.55 -7.44
N VAL A 457 22.61 -4.58 -7.39
CA VAL A 457 23.75 -4.68 -6.46
C VAL A 457 25.01 -4.32 -7.19
N GLN A 458 25.78 -3.36 -6.69
CA GLN A 458 27.09 -3.02 -7.18
C GLN A 458 28.08 -4.09 -6.73
N ILE A 459 28.59 -4.88 -7.68
CA ILE A 459 29.55 -5.98 -7.44
C ILE A 459 31.00 -5.60 -7.78
N GLY A 460 31.19 -4.43 -8.38
CA GLY A 460 32.46 -3.82 -8.72
C GLY A 460 32.25 -2.34 -9.04
N GLY A 461 33.31 -1.56 -9.23
CA GLY A 461 33.20 -0.13 -9.49
C GLY A 461 32.26 0.24 -10.62
N GLU A 462 32.28 -0.57 -11.68
CA GLU A 462 31.48 -0.40 -12.91
C GLU A 462 30.59 -1.60 -13.21
N ALA A 463 30.53 -2.59 -12.32
CA ALA A 463 29.81 -3.83 -12.51
C ALA A 463 28.63 -3.93 -11.56
N PHE A 464 27.44 -4.20 -12.11
CA PHE A 464 26.19 -4.31 -11.36
C PHE A 464 25.51 -5.64 -11.66
N SER A 465 24.91 -6.23 -10.65
CA SER A 465 24.10 -7.46 -10.76
C SER A 465 22.66 -7.16 -10.41
N ARG A 466 21.73 -7.59 -11.25
CA ARG A 466 20.31 -7.53 -10.93
C ARG A 466 19.93 -8.74 -10.09
N ARG A 467 19.40 -8.51 -8.88
CA ARG A 467 18.99 -9.57 -7.96
C ARG A 467 17.54 -9.40 -7.57
N TYR A 468 16.75 -10.46 -7.75
CA TYR A 468 15.40 -10.51 -7.20
C TYR A 468 15.47 -10.66 -5.70
N VAL A 469 14.57 -9.96 -5.00
CA VAL A 469 14.55 -9.92 -3.53
C VAL A 469 13.19 -10.34 -3.01
N GLU A 470 13.17 -10.91 -1.82
CA GLU A 470 11.95 -11.18 -1.08
C GLU A 470 11.77 -10.12 0.00
N VAL A 471 10.78 -9.25 -0.21
CA VAL A 471 10.43 -8.21 0.75
C VAL A 471 9.70 -8.82 1.94
N ALA A 472 10.24 -8.66 3.15
CA ALA A 472 9.64 -9.14 4.39
C ALA A 472 8.77 -8.08 5.07
N SER A 473 9.21 -6.81 5.02
CA SER A 473 8.54 -5.72 5.72
C SER A 473 8.83 -4.39 5.03
N ARG A 474 7.90 -3.45 5.16
CA ARG A 474 8.07 -2.04 4.75
C ARG A 474 7.84 -1.19 5.99
N ASP A 475 8.85 -0.46 6.42
CA ASP A 475 8.81 0.37 7.63
C ASP A 475 9.33 1.77 7.31
N GLY A 476 8.42 2.66 6.96
CA GLY A 476 8.75 4.00 6.47
C GLY A 476 9.59 3.97 5.19
N ASP A 477 10.77 4.59 5.25
CA ASP A 477 11.72 4.65 4.12
C ASP A 477 12.62 3.41 4.01
N LEU A 478 12.48 2.46 4.92
CA LEU A 478 13.26 1.22 4.92
C LEU A 478 12.42 0.03 4.50
N ILE A 479 13.03 -0.84 3.72
CA ILE A 479 12.48 -2.14 3.33
C ILE A 479 13.34 -3.24 3.92
N GLY A 480 12.72 -4.09 4.74
CA GLY A 480 13.34 -5.30 5.27
C GLY A 480 13.31 -6.40 4.21
N ILE A 481 14.46 -7.00 3.94
CA ILE A 481 14.65 -8.02 2.92
C ILE A 481 14.92 -9.37 3.59
N ARG A 482 14.14 -10.39 3.22
CA ARG A 482 14.32 -11.75 3.72
C ARG A 482 15.40 -12.51 2.98
N SER A 483 15.49 -12.31 1.66
CA SER A 483 16.45 -12.98 0.80
C SER A 483 16.77 -12.17 -0.45
N GLY A 484 17.94 -12.42 -1.07
CA GLY A 484 18.41 -11.77 -2.29
C GLY A 484 19.54 -10.76 -2.09
N VAL A 485 19.72 -10.21 -0.88
CA VAL A 485 20.85 -9.36 -0.51
C VAL A 485 21.39 -9.74 0.88
N MET A 486 22.64 -9.39 1.12
CA MET A 486 23.32 -9.62 2.41
C MET A 486 23.84 -8.29 2.98
N PRO A 487 24.01 -8.19 4.31
CA PRO A 487 24.73 -7.07 4.91
C PRO A 487 26.10 -6.93 4.28
N GLY A 488 26.47 -5.71 3.90
CA GLY A 488 27.71 -5.40 3.17
C GLY A 488 27.51 -5.20 1.67
N ASP A 489 26.49 -5.80 1.05
CA ASP A 489 26.14 -5.49 -0.35
C ASP A 489 25.86 -3.99 -0.51
N ARG A 490 26.13 -3.44 -1.69
CA ARG A 490 25.76 -2.06 -2.04
C ARG A 490 24.65 -2.07 -3.09
N VAL A 491 23.53 -1.44 -2.78
CA VAL A 491 22.38 -1.36 -3.68
C VAL A 491 22.24 0.03 -4.27
N VAL A 492 21.87 0.10 -5.53
CA VAL A 492 21.60 1.37 -6.22
C VAL A 492 20.30 1.99 -5.68
N THR A 493 20.39 3.21 -5.19
CA THR A 493 19.23 3.96 -4.63
C THR A 493 18.76 5.07 -5.56
N ARG A 494 19.64 5.59 -6.40
CA ARG A 494 19.32 6.57 -7.44
C ARG A 494 20.05 6.17 -8.73
N GLY A 495 19.43 6.37 -9.88
CA GLY A 495 20.02 5.97 -11.17
C GLY A 495 19.81 4.49 -11.51
N ALA A 496 18.90 3.80 -10.83
CA ALA A 496 18.62 2.39 -11.11
C ALA A 496 18.00 2.16 -12.51
N TYR A 497 17.27 3.14 -13.00
CA TYR A 497 16.71 3.09 -14.36
C TYR A 497 17.81 3.18 -15.43
N GLU A 498 18.83 4.01 -15.23
CA GLU A 498 19.98 4.17 -16.10
C GLU A 498 20.80 2.86 -16.15
N VAL A 499 20.98 2.18 -14.99
CA VAL A 499 21.60 0.85 -14.94
C VAL A 499 20.74 -0.18 -15.69
N GLN A 500 19.43 -0.10 -15.60
CA GLN A 500 18.53 -0.97 -16.36
C GLN A 500 18.66 -0.74 -17.87
N LEU A 501 18.71 0.51 -18.32
CA LEU A 501 18.92 0.85 -19.73
C LEU A 501 20.27 0.33 -20.25
N ALA A 502 21.33 0.45 -19.44
CA ALA A 502 22.65 -0.11 -19.77
C ALA A 502 22.59 -1.64 -19.94
N SER A 503 21.74 -2.33 -19.18
CA SER A 503 21.54 -3.78 -19.35
C SER A 503 20.89 -4.15 -20.69
N ALA A 504 20.01 -3.30 -21.22
CA ALA A 504 19.34 -3.52 -22.50
C ALA A 504 20.28 -3.23 -23.70
N ALA A 505 21.24 -2.35 -23.52
CA ALA A 505 22.24 -1.99 -24.55
C ALA A 505 23.28 -3.08 -24.81
N LYS A 506 23.42 -4.11 -23.96
CA LYS A 506 24.34 -5.27 -24.15
C LYS A 506 24.12 -6.07 -25.44
N GLY A 507 23.05 -5.81 -26.18
CA GLY A 507 22.81 -6.42 -27.51
C GLY A 507 23.50 -5.71 -28.69
N LEU A 508 24.14 -4.56 -28.46
CA LEU A 508 24.91 -3.84 -29.49
C LEU A 508 26.39 -4.04 -29.23
N PRO A 509 27.19 -4.36 -30.27
CA PRO A 509 28.65 -4.52 -30.10
C PRO A 509 29.24 -3.23 -29.55
N ALA A 510 29.93 -3.33 -28.42
CA ALA A 510 30.69 -2.22 -27.87
C ALA A 510 31.79 -1.85 -28.88
N GLU A 511 31.70 -0.68 -29.50
CA GLU A 511 32.82 -0.10 -30.21
C GLU A 511 33.94 0.15 -29.19
N GLY A 512 35.14 -0.38 -29.51
CA GLY A 512 36.27 -0.47 -28.60
C GLY A 512 36.63 0.88 -27.97
N HIS A 513 36.78 0.87 -26.68
CA HIS A 513 37.33 1.99 -25.93
C HIS A 513 38.84 2.07 -26.22
N VAL A 514 39.24 3.10 -26.97
CA VAL A 514 40.66 3.49 -27.13
C VAL A 514 41.01 4.35 -25.91
N HIS A 515 41.86 3.82 -25.03
CA HIS A 515 42.50 4.53 -23.93
C HIS A 515 43.85 5.13 -24.33
#